data_c27779341b3cfe7db8b02475226e9efe
#
_entry.id   c27779341b3cfe7db8b02475226e9efe
#
_cell.length_a   1.000
_cell.length_b   1.000
_cell.length_c   1.000
_cell.angle_alpha   90.00
_cell.angle_beta   90.00
_cell.angle_gamma   90.00
#
_symmetry.space_group_name_H-M   'P 1'
#
loop_
_entity.id
_entity.type
_entity.pdbx_description
1 polymer ?
#
loop_
_entity_poly.entity_id
_entity_poly.type
_entity_poly.pdbx_seq_one_letter_code
_entity_poly.pdbx_strand_id
1 'polypeptide(L)'
;MLVKKASELENYTKSEEDHLEEIIKSIADKGIECVVLGGSVSDVALHYLEKYNMMAIKVLSKFDFKRVVKSLGAEPMVRMSAPTPEEIGYADCIEQLEIGSNKVVVFRRDEEENRVATILLRGSTHSLLEDAGRAIDDGVNLIRTVAKKPKFVAGAGAT
;
A
#
# COMPACT_ATOMS: atom_id res chain seq x y z
N MET A 1 10.59 24.03 -22.11
CA MET A 1 11.38 25.25 -21.77
C MET A 1 12.82 24.97 -22.13
N LEU A 2 13.51 25.86 -22.86
CA LEU A 2 14.90 25.70 -23.29
C LEU A 2 15.79 26.51 -22.32
N VAL A 3 16.54 25.82 -21.47
CA VAL A 3 17.51 26.42 -20.55
C VAL A 3 18.78 26.73 -21.34
N LYS A 4 19.22 28.01 -21.35
CA LYS A 4 20.37 28.46 -22.15
C LYS A 4 21.60 28.85 -21.32
N LYS A 5 21.47 28.99 -20.00
CA LYS A 5 22.56 29.41 -19.11
C LYS A 5 22.66 28.52 -17.89
N ALA A 6 23.89 28.29 -17.39
CA ALA A 6 24.14 27.49 -16.18
C ALA A 6 23.40 28.04 -14.94
N SER A 7 23.34 29.38 -14.78
CA SER A 7 22.60 30.03 -13.69
C SER A 7 21.08 29.81 -13.75
N GLU A 8 20.51 29.61 -14.93
CA GLU A 8 19.10 29.28 -15.12
C GLU A 8 18.82 27.82 -14.71
N LEU A 9 19.79 26.92 -14.93
CA LEU A 9 19.72 25.54 -14.52
C LEU A 9 19.75 25.39 -12.99
N GLU A 10 20.65 26.10 -12.31
CA GLU A 10 20.73 26.12 -10.86
C GLU A 10 19.47 26.70 -10.21
N ASN A 11 18.93 27.77 -10.76
CA ASN A 11 17.67 28.33 -10.28
C ASN A 11 16.47 27.40 -10.53
N TYR A 12 16.48 26.66 -11.63
CA TYR A 12 15.42 25.68 -11.93
C TYR A 12 15.46 24.53 -10.93
N THR A 13 16.63 23.97 -10.66
CA THR A 13 16.79 22.87 -9.68
C THR A 13 16.35 23.31 -8.29
N LYS A 14 16.75 24.50 -7.83
CA LYS A 14 16.31 25.06 -6.55
C LYS A 14 14.79 25.28 -6.51
N SER A 15 14.20 25.82 -7.57
CA SER A 15 12.75 26.02 -7.61
C SER A 15 11.96 24.72 -7.62
N GLU A 16 12.53 23.65 -8.18
CA GLU A 16 11.93 22.30 -8.17
C GLU A 16 12.00 21.67 -6.77
N GLU A 17 13.14 21.83 -6.09
CA GLU A 17 13.32 21.39 -4.69
C GLU A 17 12.38 22.15 -3.74
N ASP A 18 12.31 23.48 -3.85
CA ASP A 18 11.43 24.33 -3.05
C ASP A 18 9.95 23.95 -3.25
N HIS A 19 9.54 23.69 -4.50
CA HIS A 19 8.18 23.27 -4.81
C HIS A 19 7.86 21.89 -4.22
N LEU A 20 8.82 20.97 -4.27
CA LEU A 20 8.68 19.64 -3.67
C LEU A 20 8.59 19.72 -2.15
N GLU A 21 9.38 20.59 -1.52
CA GLU A 21 9.28 20.85 -0.08
C GLU A 21 7.91 21.43 0.30
N GLU A 22 7.38 22.39 -0.47
CA GLU A 22 6.04 22.95 -0.23
C GLU A 22 4.94 21.89 -0.28
N ILE A 23 5.00 20.98 -1.26
CA ILE A 23 4.04 19.88 -1.38
C ILE A 23 4.14 18.95 -0.17
N ILE A 24 5.34 18.51 0.20
CA ILE A 24 5.55 17.61 1.34
C ILE A 24 5.10 18.29 2.65
N LYS A 25 5.40 19.57 2.81
CA LYS A 25 4.94 20.34 3.96
C LYS A 25 3.42 20.41 4.01
N SER A 26 2.75 20.64 2.88
CA SER A 26 1.29 20.68 2.81
C SER A 26 0.62 19.34 3.16
N ILE A 27 1.32 18.21 2.91
CA ILE A 27 0.90 16.87 3.32
C ILE A 27 1.09 16.71 4.84
N ALA A 28 2.24 17.11 5.38
CA ALA A 28 2.54 17.06 6.82
C ALA A 28 1.57 17.89 7.65
N ASP A 29 1.22 19.10 7.16
CA ASP A 29 0.26 20.02 7.82
C ASP A 29 -1.16 19.42 7.94
N LYS A 30 -1.48 18.36 7.17
CA LYS A 30 -2.72 17.59 7.28
C LYS A 30 -2.67 16.51 8.35
N GLY A 31 -1.55 16.36 9.09
CA GLY A 31 -1.39 15.36 10.13
C GLY A 31 -1.12 13.94 9.59
N ILE A 32 -0.57 13.84 8.39
CA ILE A 32 -0.24 12.54 7.79
C ILE A 32 1.13 12.11 8.29
N GLU A 33 1.18 10.93 8.90
CA GLU A 33 2.41 10.34 9.46
C GLU A 33 3.05 9.32 8.50
N CYS A 34 2.28 8.75 7.57
CA CYS A 34 2.76 7.74 6.66
C CYS A 34 2.31 7.97 5.22
N VAL A 35 3.24 7.83 4.28
CA VAL A 35 2.98 7.93 2.84
C VAL A 35 3.33 6.61 2.15
N VAL A 36 2.37 6.03 1.44
CA VAL A 36 2.56 4.80 0.67
C VAL A 36 2.78 5.15 -0.79
N LEU A 37 3.91 4.72 -1.33
CA LEU A 37 4.41 5.10 -2.65
C LEU A 37 4.37 3.91 -3.61
N GLY A 38 3.66 4.06 -4.72
CA GLY A 38 3.49 3.03 -5.75
C GLY A 38 4.60 3.00 -6.82
N GLY A 39 5.62 3.85 -6.70
CA GLY A 39 6.69 4.00 -7.69
C GLY A 39 8.06 4.29 -7.07
N SER A 40 8.99 4.72 -7.91
CA SER A 40 10.30 5.22 -7.48
C SER A 40 10.18 6.61 -6.87
N VAL A 41 10.96 6.86 -5.85
CA VAL A 41 11.04 8.15 -5.15
C VAL A 41 12.47 8.65 -5.28
N SER A 42 12.64 9.96 -5.47
CA SER A 42 13.96 10.59 -5.47
C SER A 42 14.51 10.68 -4.04
N ASP A 43 15.83 10.67 -3.91
CA ASP A 43 16.49 10.82 -2.61
C ASP A 43 16.17 12.16 -1.94
N VAL A 44 15.97 13.20 -2.74
CA VAL A 44 15.54 14.52 -2.27
C VAL A 44 14.15 14.45 -1.61
N ALA A 45 13.20 13.73 -2.23
CA ALA A 45 11.87 13.56 -1.64
C ALA A 45 11.91 12.76 -0.34
N LEU A 46 12.74 11.71 -0.28
CA LEU A 46 12.95 10.95 0.96
C LEU A 46 13.53 11.81 2.07
N HIS A 47 14.49 12.67 1.76
CA HIS A 47 15.07 13.61 2.73
C HIS A 47 14.02 14.57 3.31
N TYR A 48 13.14 15.12 2.48
CA TYR A 48 12.06 16.00 2.98
C TYR A 48 11.01 15.22 3.78
N LEU A 49 10.65 14.00 3.39
CA LEU A 49 9.75 13.14 4.17
C LEU A 49 10.33 12.87 5.57
N GLU A 50 11.62 12.57 5.65
CA GLU A 50 12.34 12.38 6.93
C GLU A 50 12.39 13.67 7.75
N LYS A 51 12.66 14.83 7.12
CA LYS A 51 12.68 16.15 7.76
C LYS A 51 11.35 16.47 8.46
N TYR A 52 10.23 16.05 7.88
CA TYR A 52 8.89 16.22 8.46
C TYR A 52 8.40 15.02 9.28
N ASN A 53 9.27 14.08 9.65
CA ASN A 53 8.98 12.88 10.42
C ASN A 53 7.87 12.00 9.82
N MET A 54 7.78 11.95 8.50
CA MET A 54 6.83 11.10 7.79
C MET A 54 7.46 9.77 7.38
N MET A 55 6.79 8.67 7.64
CA MET A 55 7.20 7.34 7.19
C MET A 55 6.90 7.18 5.70
N ALA A 56 7.87 6.72 4.93
CA ALA A 56 7.71 6.39 3.51
C ALA A 56 7.75 4.88 3.28
N ILE A 57 6.68 4.31 2.73
CA ILE A 57 6.60 2.88 2.43
C ILE A 57 6.45 2.69 0.93
N LYS A 58 7.41 1.97 0.33
CA LYS A 58 7.42 1.72 -1.10
C LYS A 58 6.79 0.37 -1.41
N VAL A 59 5.73 0.38 -2.23
CA VAL A 59 5.02 -0.83 -2.69
C VAL A 59 5.10 -0.88 -4.21
N LEU A 60 5.95 -1.75 -4.76
CA LEU A 60 6.20 -1.85 -6.20
C LEU A 60 5.09 -2.57 -6.96
N SER A 61 4.41 -3.51 -6.31
CA SER A 61 3.32 -4.26 -6.91
C SER A 61 2.05 -3.43 -6.97
N LYS A 62 1.51 -3.22 -8.16
CA LYS A 62 0.22 -2.52 -8.36
C LYS A 62 -0.95 -3.23 -7.67
N PHE A 63 -0.88 -4.55 -7.55
CA PHE A 63 -1.93 -5.35 -6.88
C PHE A 63 -1.86 -5.16 -5.37
N ASP A 64 -0.67 -5.21 -4.79
CA ASP A 64 -0.47 -5.01 -3.36
C ASP A 64 -0.77 -3.57 -2.96
N PHE A 65 -0.34 -2.60 -3.78
CA PHE A 65 -0.69 -1.20 -3.59
C PHE A 65 -2.21 -1.00 -3.52
N LYS A 66 -2.96 -1.57 -4.48
CA LYS A 66 -4.44 -1.51 -4.47
C LYS A 66 -5.06 -2.19 -3.24
N ARG A 67 -4.47 -3.29 -2.77
CA ARG A 67 -4.94 -3.97 -1.55
C ARG A 67 -4.73 -3.09 -0.33
N VAL A 68 -3.54 -2.51 -0.17
CA VAL A 68 -3.21 -1.61 0.95
C VAL A 68 -4.14 -0.40 0.93
N VAL A 69 -4.26 0.29 -0.19
CA VAL A 69 -5.15 1.45 -0.36
C VAL A 69 -6.59 1.11 0.04
N LYS A 70 -7.11 -0.03 -0.44
CA LYS A 70 -8.48 -0.47 -0.13
C LYS A 70 -8.67 -0.88 1.33
N SER A 71 -7.67 -1.51 1.96
CA SER A 71 -7.74 -1.91 3.36
C SER A 71 -7.71 -0.71 4.31
N LEU A 72 -6.98 0.34 3.93
CA LEU A 72 -6.89 1.58 4.72
C LEU A 72 -8.04 2.56 4.45
N GLY A 73 -8.88 2.29 3.45
CA GLY A 73 -9.95 3.20 3.04
C GLY A 73 -9.46 4.50 2.40
N ALA A 74 -8.23 4.48 1.83
CA ALA A 74 -7.64 5.60 1.14
C ALA A 74 -8.02 5.62 -0.34
N GLU A 75 -7.82 6.75 -1.01
CA GLU A 75 -7.84 6.84 -2.48
C GLU A 75 -6.45 7.16 -3.03
N PRO A 76 -6.02 6.47 -4.12
CA PRO A 76 -4.70 6.69 -4.68
C PRO A 76 -4.63 8.02 -5.43
N MET A 77 -3.73 8.88 -5.03
CA MET A 77 -3.48 10.15 -5.69
C MET A 77 -2.52 9.97 -6.86
N VAL A 78 -2.85 10.57 -8.00
CA VAL A 78 -1.96 10.65 -9.17
C VAL A 78 -1.26 12.02 -9.22
N ARG A 79 -1.89 13.04 -8.65
CA ARG A 79 -1.35 14.40 -8.59
C ARG A 79 -0.47 14.61 -7.35
N MET A 80 0.57 15.39 -7.49
CA MET A 80 1.37 15.85 -6.36
C MET A 80 0.76 17.16 -5.81
N SER A 81 -0.15 17.02 -4.86
CA SER A 81 -0.82 18.14 -4.17
C SER A 81 -1.25 17.72 -2.78
N ALA A 82 -1.65 18.66 -1.94
CA ALA A 82 -2.24 18.34 -0.64
C ALA A 82 -3.46 17.43 -0.81
N PRO A 83 -3.54 16.31 -0.05
CA PRO A 83 -4.66 15.40 -0.13
C PRO A 83 -5.94 16.02 0.43
N THR A 84 -7.07 15.60 -0.12
CA THR A 84 -8.40 15.88 0.46
C THR A 84 -8.68 14.90 1.60
N PRO A 85 -9.58 15.22 2.54
CA PRO A 85 -9.91 14.30 3.63
C PRO A 85 -10.42 12.93 3.17
N GLU A 86 -11.02 12.84 1.99
CA GLU A 86 -11.53 11.61 1.38
C GLU A 86 -10.41 10.73 0.80
N GLU A 87 -9.27 11.33 0.44
CA GLU A 87 -8.10 10.63 -0.09
C GLU A 87 -7.22 10.03 1.02
N ILE A 88 -7.40 10.50 2.27
CA ILE A 88 -6.61 10.06 3.42
C ILE A 88 -7.20 8.77 3.98
N GLY A 89 -6.36 7.73 4.10
CA GLY A 89 -6.70 6.49 4.79
C GLY A 89 -6.32 6.53 6.27
N TYR A 90 -6.78 5.53 7.00
CA TYR A 90 -6.49 5.37 8.42
C TYR A 90 -5.93 3.98 8.72
N ALA A 91 -4.94 3.92 9.60
CA ALA A 91 -4.41 2.70 10.18
C ALA A 91 -4.17 2.91 11.68
N ASP A 92 -4.50 1.93 12.51
CA ASP A 92 -4.25 1.98 13.95
C ASP A 92 -2.77 1.81 14.26
N CYS A 93 -2.09 0.97 13.49
CA CYS A 93 -0.67 0.70 13.65
C CYS A 93 -0.03 0.28 12.33
N ILE A 94 1.17 0.81 12.08
CA ILE A 94 2.03 0.40 10.98
C ILE A 94 3.35 -0.03 11.59
N GLU A 95 3.70 -1.31 11.47
CA GLU A 95 4.90 -1.86 12.07
C GLU A 95 5.68 -2.75 11.10
N GLN A 96 6.98 -2.79 11.29
CA GLN A 96 7.84 -3.73 10.58
C GLN A 96 8.09 -4.93 11.48
N LEU A 97 7.70 -6.11 11.02
CA LEU A 97 7.94 -7.39 11.70
C LEU A 97 8.91 -8.24 10.91
N GLU A 98 9.65 -9.08 11.64
CA GLU A 98 10.47 -10.12 11.03
C GLU A 98 9.75 -11.46 11.17
N ILE A 99 9.44 -12.08 10.03
CA ILE A 99 8.75 -13.36 9.97
C ILE A 99 9.68 -14.39 9.30
N GLY A 100 10.32 -15.20 10.12
CA GLY A 100 11.42 -16.07 9.66
C GLY A 100 12.64 -15.23 9.27
N SER A 101 13.02 -15.26 7.99
CA SER A 101 14.12 -14.47 7.42
C SER A 101 13.67 -13.24 6.64
N ASN A 102 12.36 -13.02 6.55
CA ASN A 102 11.78 -11.94 5.75
C ASN A 102 11.26 -10.80 6.63
N LYS A 103 11.62 -9.58 6.27
CA LYS A 103 11.05 -8.37 6.86
C LYS A 103 9.76 -8.02 6.12
N VAL A 104 8.67 -7.84 6.86
CA VAL A 104 7.36 -7.48 6.33
C VAL A 104 6.84 -6.24 7.02
N VAL A 105 6.08 -5.44 6.29
CA VAL A 105 5.37 -4.29 6.86
C VAL A 105 3.91 -4.69 7.06
N VAL A 106 3.41 -4.50 8.27
CA VAL A 106 2.04 -4.85 8.66
C VAL A 106 1.27 -3.57 8.90
N PHE A 107 0.16 -3.43 8.20
CA PHE A 107 -0.84 -2.39 8.42
C PHE A 107 -1.98 -3.00 9.22
N ARG A 108 -2.23 -2.50 10.42
CA ARG A 108 -3.35 -2.93 11.27
C ARG A 108 -4.45 -1.89 11.26
N ARG A 109 -5.65 -2.38 11.13
CA ARG A 109 -6.88 -1.61 11.26
C ARG A 109 -7.90 -2.49 11.96
N ASP A 110 -8.15 -2.22 13.23
CA ASP A 110 -8.96 -3.04 14.13
C ASP A 110 -10.44 -2.60 14.17
N GLU A 111 -10.87 -1.77 13.23
CA GLU A 111 -12.28 -1.36 13.12
C GLU A 111 -13.19 -2.55 12.74
N GLU A 112 -14.38 -2.61 13.34
CA GLU A 112 -15.38 -3.67 13.11
C GLU A 112 -15.83 -3.77 11.64
N GLU A 113 -15.70 -2.71 10.86
CA GLU A 113 -16.05 -2.66 9.44
C GLU A 113 -14.91 -3.09 8.50
N ASN A 114 -13.76 -3.47 9.03
CA ASN A 114 -12.63 -3.91 8.21
C ASN A 114 -12.97 -5.24 7.50
N ARG A 115 -13.06 -5.18 6.18
CA ARG A 115 -13.45 -6.31 5.32
C ARG A 115 -12.25 -7.05 4.72
N VAL A 116 -11.03 -6.69 5.12
CA VAL A 116 -9.80 -7.28 4.58
C VAL A 116 -9.08 -8.04 5.68
N ALA A 117 -8.86 -9.33 5.45
CA ALA A 117 -8.05 -10.18 6.31
C ALA A 117 -6.88 -10.75 5.50
N THR A 118 -5.72 -10.88 6.14
CA THR A 118 -4.53 -11.48 5.54
C THR A 118 -4.24 -12.81 6.20
N ILE A 119 -4.15 -13.87 5.41
CA ILE A 119 -3.77 -15.20 5.88
C ILE A 119 -2.30 -15.40 5.52
N LEU A 120 -1.45 -15.56 6.53
CA LEU A 120 -0.04 -15.83 6.37
C LEU A 120 0.22 -17.33 6.43
N LEU A 121 0.69 -17.92 5.34
CA LEU A 121 1.09 -19.32 5.27
C LEU A 121 2.58 -19.45 5.57
N ARG A 122 2.93 -20.39 6.43
CA ARG A 122 4.32 -20.73 6.76
C ARG A 122 4.51 -22.23 6.61
N GLY A 123 5.58 -22.63 5.95
CA GLY A 123 5.89 -24.03 5.71
C GLY A 123 7.33 -24.24 5.32
N SER A 124 7.78 -25.49 5.34
CA SER A 124 9.16 -25.87 5.06
C SER A 124 9.49 -25.94 3.56
N THR A 125 8.49 -26.18 2.71
CA THR A 125 8.67 -26.32 1.26
C THR A 125 7.71 -25.43 0.49
N HIS A 126 8.16 -24.94 -0.64
CA HIS A 126 7.35 -24.08 -1.52
C HIS A 126 6.12 -24.84 -2.07
N SER A 127 6.30 -26.11 -2.44
CA SER A 127 5.20 -26.95 -2.94
C SER A 127 4.05 -27.10 -1.93
N LEU A 128 4.40 -27.33 -0.66
CA LEU A 128 3.39 -27.43 0.42
C LEU A 128 2.64 -26.09 0.61
N LEU A 129 3.36 -24.98 0.49
CA LEU A 129 2.74 -23.66 0.61
C LEU A 129 1.82 -23.35 -0.57
N GLU A 130 2.19 -23.75 -1.79
CA GLU A 130 1.34 -23.61 -2.97
C GLU A 130 0.08 -24.46 -2.88
N ASP A 131 0.19 -25.71 -2.41
CA ASP A 131 -0.98 -26.60 -2.22
C ASP A 131 -1.92 -26.04 -1.15
N ALA A 132 -1.38 -25.58 -0.02
CA ALA A 132 -2.16 -24.92 1.02
C ALA A 132 -2.82 -23.63 0.52
N GLY A 133 -2.11 -22.83 -0.27
CA GLY A 133 -2.66 -21.61 -0.90
C GLY A 133 -3.84 -21.93 -1.81
N ARG A 134 -3.69 -22.93 -2.69
CA ARG A 134 -4.78 -23.39 -3.57
C ARG A 134 -6.00 -23.88 -2.77
N ALA A 135 -5.77 -24.66 -1.72
CA ALA A 135 -6.86 -25.16 -0.87
C ALA A 135 -7.62 -24.01 -0.18
N ILE A 136 -6.92 -22.94 0.25
CA ILE A 136 -7.56 -21.76 0.83
C ILE A 136 -8.35 -20.99 -0.23
N ASP A 137 -7.80 -20.78 -1.43
CA ASP A 137 -8.47 -20.10 -2.52
C ASP A 137 -9.76 -20.86 -2.93
N ASP A 138 -9.72 -22.17 -3.01
CA ASP A 138 -10.89 -23.01 -3.27
C ASP A 138 -11.94 -22.89 -2.15
N GLY A 139 -11.51 -22.91 -0.90
CA GLY A 139 -12.39 -22.70 0.26
C GLY A 139 -13.07 -21.34 0.25
N VAL A 140 -12.33 -20.27 -0.03
CA VAL A 140 -12.88 -18.91 -0.12
C VAL A 140 -13.88 -18.80 -1.28
N ASN A 141 -13.56 -19.35 -2.44
CA ASN A 141 -14.45 -19.35 -3.61
C ASN A 141 -15.72 -20.17 -3.35
N LEU A 142 -15.61 -21.30 -2.65
CA LEU A 142 -16.75 -22.11 -2.24
C LEU A 142 -17.68 -21.32 -1.32
N ILE A 143 -17.17 -20.72 -0.25
CA ILE A 143 -17.95 -19.91 0.69
C ILE A 143 -18.64 -18.75 -0.05
N ARG A 144 -17.91 -18.06 -0.93
CA ARG A 144 -18.47 -16.98 -1.77
C ARG A 144 -19.62 -17.43 -2.66
N THR A 145 -19.54 -18.66 -3.19
CA THR A 145 -20.56 -19.23 -4.05
C THR A 145 -21.78 -19.65 -3.23
N VAL A 146 -21.56 -20.32 -2.10
CA VAL A 146 -22.62 -20.77 -1.18
C VAL A 146 -23.38 -19.59 -0.58
N ALA A 147 -22.68 -18.51 -0.21
CA ALA A 147 -23.32 -17.28 0.29
C ALA A 147 -24.27 -16.65 -0.75
N LYS A 148 -23.97 -16.77 -2.05
CA LYS A 148 -24.83 -16.26 -3.12
C LYS A 148 -25.99 -17.21 -3.45
N LYS A 149 -25.73 -18.51 -3.51
CA LYS A 149 -26.70 -19.55 -3.88
C LYS A 149 -26.47 -20.81 -3.05
N PRO A 150 -27.16 -21.01 -1.92
CA PRO A 150 -26.96 -22.15 -1.03
C PRO A 150 -27.60 -23.43 -1.58
N LYS A 151 -27.14 -23.88 -2.74
CA LYS A 151 -27.59 -25.14 -3.37
C LYS A 151 -26.39 -26.07 -3.47
N PHE A 152 -26.56 -27.31 -3.03
CA PHE A 152 -25.54 -28.34 -3.03
C PHE A 152 -26.00 -29.49 -3.93
N VAL A 153 -25.06 -30.12 -4.58
CA VAL A 153 -25.23 -31.36 -5.33
C VAL A 153 -24.27 -32.42 -4.78
N ALA A 154 -24.57 -33.67 -5.01
CA ALA A 154 -23.66 -34.76 -4.61
C ALA A 154 -22.33 -34.62 -5.37
N GLY A 155 -21.23 -34.89 -4.70
CA GLY A 155 -19.89 -34.83 -5.29
C GLY A 155 -19.43 -36.10 -5.95
N ALA A 156 -18.14 -36.21 -6.26
CA ALA A 156 -17.49 -37.43 -6.78
C ALA A 156 -18.07 -37.94 -8.12
N GLY A 157 -18.58 -37.07 -8.97
CA GLY A 157 -19.14 -37.44 -10.27
C GLY A 157 -20.54 -38.10 -10.19
N ALA A 158 -21.29 -37.87 -9.11
CA ALA A 158 -22.63 -38.37 -8.93
C ALA A 158 -23.71 -37.64 -9.74
N THR A 159 -23.37 -36.52 -10.38
CA THR A 159 -24.24 -35.69 -11.26
C THR A 159 -23.88 -35.84 -12.71
#